data_13f5ae817e5688d3dd15f4af3b1f4301
#
_entry.id   13f5ae817e5688d3dd15f4af3b1f4301
#
_cell.length_a   1.000
_cell.length_b   1.000
_cell.length_c   1.000
_cell.angle_alpha   90.00
_cell.angle_beta   90.00
_cell.angle_gamma   90.00
#
_symmetry.space_group_name_H-M   'P 1'
#
loop_
_entity.id
_entity.type
_entity.pdbx_description
1 polymer ?
#
loop_
_entity_poly.entity_id
_entity_poly.type
_entity_poly.pdbx_seq_one_letter_code
_entity_poly.pdbx_strand_id
1 'polypeptide(L)'
;MKIVSKTNVGKLPVYDLSVADKEQYVFKNGVVTHNTGILYSANTVLFVTKAQEKDGTDLAGFKFTLVAEKSRAVKERSKFPLIVTFEKGINKYSGMLELATELGWIVKPKMGFYSRVINGVQEEQLWRAKATNVAEFWDPIFNDPKFDEDCKAKYRLSSGAKITEDSIEEEYESDLDYVDDTDY
;
A
#
# COMPACT_ATOMS: atom_id res chain seq x y z
N MET A 1 3.76 -20.27 29.38
CA MET A 1 5.16 -20.11 29.78
C MET A 1 5.22 -19.06 30.90
N LYS A 2 5.86 -19.34 32.04
CA LYS A 2 5.92 -18.41 33.19
C LYS A 2 7.38 -17.94 33.34
N ILE A 3 7.58 -16.62 33.40
CA ILE A 3 8.92 -16.06 33.65
C ILE A 3 9.25 -16.30 35.13
N VAL A 4 10.32 -17.05 35.39
CA VAL A 4 10.77 -17.44 36.74
C VAL A 4 11.75 -16.44 37.31
N SER A 5 12.61 -15.87 36.45
CA SER A 5 13.56 -14.83 36.87
C SER A 5 13.92 -13.90 35.70
N LYS A 6 14.37 -12.69 36.00
CA LYS A 6 14.89 -11.72 35.04
C LYS A 6 16.19 -11.15 35.59
N THR A 7 17.28 -11.37 34.87
CA THR A 7 18.60 -10.85 35.22
C THR A 7 19.08 -9.88 34.15
N ASN A 8 19.57 -8.71 34.55
CA ASN A 8 20.20 -7.76 33.65
C ASN A 8 21.65 -8.19 33.40
N VAL A 9 21.92 -8.59 32.13
CA VAL A 9 23.27 -9.07 31.71
C VAL A 9 24.13 -7.98 31.05
N GLY A 10 23.67 -6.73 31.06
CA GLY A 10 24.35 -5.61 30.41
C GLY A 10 24.20 -5.61 28.89
N LYS A 11 25.15 -4.94 28.22
CA LYS A 11 25.20 -4.90 26.74
C LYS A 11 26.01 -6.08 26.23
N LEU A 12 25.38 -7.00 25.53
CA LEU A 12 26.01 -8.13 24.84
C LEU A 12 25.83 -7.97 23.34
N PRO A 13 26.78 -8.45 22.51
CA PRO A 13 26.56 -8.54 21.07
C PRO A 13 25.39 -9.49 20.79
N VAL A 14 24.49 -9.07 19.92
CA VAL A 14 23.38 -9.88 19.43
C VAL A 14 23.67 -10.29 18.00
N TYR A 15 23.38 -11.53 17.69
CA TYR A 15 23.54 -12.12 16.35
C TYR A 15 22.17 -12.53 15.83
N ASP A 16 21.94 -12.25 14.57
CA ASP A 16 20.80 -12.80 13.84
C ASP A 16 21.27 -14.01 13.03
N LEU A 17 20.46 -15.07 13.01
CA LEU A 17 20.75 -16.30 12.30
C LEU A 17 19.82 -16.42 11.10
N SER A 18 20.40 -16.47 9.91
CA SER A 18 19.67 -16.79 8.68
C SER A 18 19.84 -18.26 8.36
N VAL A 19 18.73 -19.00 8.31
CA VAL A 19 18.71 -20.44 7.98
C VAL A 19 18.00 -20.61 6.64
N ALA A 20 18.68 -21.21 5.68
CA ALA A 20 18.11 -21.51 4.37
C ALA A 20 16.96 -22.53 4.46
N ASP A 21 16.03 -22.48 3.54
CA ASP A 21 14.92 -23.42 3.27
C ASP A 21 13.80 -23.49 4.32
N LYS A 22 14.10 -23.59 5.61
CA LYS A 22 13.08 -23.79 6.65
C LYS A 22 12.95 -22.61 7.62
N GLU A 23 13.87 -21.68 7.59
CA GLU A 23 13.91 -20.49 8.46
C GLU A 23 13.72 -20.80 9.96
N GLN A 24 13.99 -22.03 10.37
CA GLN A 24 13.83 -22.56 11.73
C GLN A 24 15.17 -22.97 12.29
N TYR A 25 15.37 -22.73 13.57
CA TYR A 25 16.51 -23.26 14.31
C TYR A 25 16.11 -23.67 15.73
N VAL A 26 16.85 -24.59 16.29
CA VAL A 26 16.60 -25.16 17.62
C VAL A 26 17.70 -24.71 18.56
N PHE A 27 17.34 -24.10 19.67
CA PHE A 27 18.29 -23.81 20.74
C PHE A 27 18.70 -25.07 21.49
N LYS A 28 19.85 -25.03 22.16
CA LYS A 28 20.37 -26.15 22.96
C LYS A 28 19.36 -26.66 24.01
N ASN A 29 18.42 -25.82 24.45
CA ASN A 29 17.34 -26.18 25.37
C ASN A 29 16.12 -26.84 24.69
N GLY A 30 16.19 -27.14 23.41
CA GLY A 30 15.09 -27.77 22.65
C GLY A 30 14.01 -26.80 22.16
N VAL A 31 14.16 -25.49 22.39
CA VAL A 31 13.19 -24.51 21.88
C VAL A 31 13.41 -24.30 20.39
N VAL A 32 12.39 -24.58 19.61
CA VAL A 32 12.34 -24.29 18.18
C VAL A 32 11.91 -22.83 18.01
N THR A 33 12.63 -22.08 17.18
CA THR A 33 12.30 -20.72 16.86
C THR A 33 12.46 -20.47 15.36
N HIS A 34 11.75 -19.46 14.88
CA HIS A 34 11.82 -19.01 13.49
C HIS A 34 12.58 -17.70 13.40
N ASN A 35 13.27 -17.51 12.29
CA ASN A 35 13.94 -16.26 11.94
C ASN A 35 12.94 -15.11 11.75
N THR A 36 11.66 -15.43 11.50
CA THR A 36 10.56 -14.49 11.24
C THR A 36 9.86 -13.98 12.49
N GLY A 37 10.36 -14.26 13.70
CA GLY A 37 9.71 -13.83 14.95
C GLY A 37 9.43 -12.32 15.02
N ILE A 38 10.30 -11.49 14.44
CA ILE A 38 10.14 -10.04 14.37
C ILE A 38 8.96 -9.63 13.47
N LEU A 39 8.71 -10.37 12.39
CA LEU A 39 7.60 -10.11 11.48
C LEU A 39 6.26 -10.38 12.15
N TYR A 40 6.17 -11.40 13.00
CA TYR A 40 4.93 -11.70 13.72
C TYR A 40 4.58 -10.67 14.79
N SER A 41 5.58 -10.11 15.47
CA SER A 41 5.38 -9.09 16.50
C SER A 41 5.18 -7.69 15.94
N ALA A 42 5.60 -7.43 14.71
CA ALA A 42 5.42 -6.14 14.07
C ALA A 42 3.94 -5.87 13.74
N ASN A 43 3.48 -4.65 14.02
CA ASN A 43 2.14 -4.19 13.64
C ASN A 43 2.06 -3.85 12.14
N THR A 44 3.16 -3.39 11.58
CA THR A 44 3.27 -3.03 10.17
C THR A 44 4.64 -3.43 9.65
N VAL A 45 4.66 -4.08 8.49
CA VAL A 45 5.85 -4.44 7.73
C VAL A 45 5.72 -3.85 6.35
N LEU A 46 6.69 -3.03 5.95
CA LEU A 46 6.73 -2.39 4.64
C LEU A 46 7.97 -2.88 3.89
N PHE A 47 7.77 -3.39 2.68
CA PHE A 47 8.84 -3.57 1.73
C PHE A 47 9.02 -2.30 0.91
N VAL A 48 10.26 -1.85 0.80
CA VAL A 48 10.60 -0.63 0.07
C VAL A 48 11.46 -1.01 -1.11
N THR A 49 10.97 -0.74 -2.31
CA THR A 49 11.75 -0.84 -3.55
C THR A 49 12.17 0.54 -4.02
N LYS A 50 13.34 0.62 -4.68
CA LYS A 50 13.94 1.85 -5.17
C LYS A 50 14.13 1.77 -6.68
N ALA A 51 13.66 2.77 -7.40
CA ALA A 51 13.90 2.96 -8.83
C ALA A 51 14.49 4.36 -9.08
N GLN A 52 15.16 4.53 -10.20
CA GLN A 52 15.66 5.83 -10.62
C GLN A 52 14.51 6.69 -11.18
N GLU A 53 14.46 7.95 -10.78
CA GLU A 53 13.61 8.97 -11.40
C GLU A 53 14.49 9.85 -12.29
N LYS A 54 14.13 9.94 -13.57
CA LYS A 54 14.92 10.65 -14.58
C LYS A 54 14.13 11.84 -15.13
N ASP A 55 14.81 12.93 -15.38
CA ASP A 55 14.31 14.03 -16.19
C ASP A 55 15.14 14.09 -17.50
N GLY A 56 14.56 13.59 -18.59
CA GLY A 56 15.30 13.34 -19.83
C GLY A 56 16.32 12.21 -19.66
N THR A 57 17.59 12.52 -19.85
CA THR A 57 18.74 11.59 -19.67
C THR A 57 19.29 11.61 -18.26
N ASP A 58 19.05 12.68 -17.51
CA ASP A 58 19.70 12.93 -16.24
C ASP A 58 18.94 12.29 -15.06
N LEU A 59 19.69 11.83 -14.07
CA LEU A 59 19.13 11.30 -12.84
C LEU A 59 18.62 12.46 -11.98
N ALA A 60 17.30 12.64 -11.91
CA ALA A 60 16.67 13.69 -11.13
C ALA A 60 16.40 13.30 -9.66
N GLY A 61 16.37 12.00 -9.38
CA GLY A 61 16.08 11.51 -8.04
C GLY A 61 15.78 10.03 -8.00
N PHE A 62 14.93 9.63 -7.03
CA PHE A 62 14.50 8.25 -6.86
C PHE A 62 13.01 8.16 -6.59
N LYS A 63 12.39 7.14 -7.17
CA LYS A 63 11.04 6.69 -6.83
C LYS A 63 11.15 5.49 -5.89
N PHE A 64 10.65 5.64 -4.69
CA PHE A 64 10.46 4.54 -3.75
C PHE A 64 9.04 4.02 -3.88
N THR A 65 8.86 2.72 -3.84
CA THR A 65 7.52 2.13 -3.73
C THR A 65 7.48 1.33 -2.43
N LEU A 66 6.63 1.79 -1.50
CA LEU A 66 6.39 1.13 -0.24
C LEU A 66 5.23 0.16 -0.44
N VAL A 67 5.43 -1.11 -0.14
CA VAL A 67 4.41 -2.16 -0.23
C VAL A 67 4.09 -2.63 1.18
N ALA A 68 2.83 -2.54 1.58
CA ALA A 68 2.38 -3.05 2.87
C ALA A 68 2.32 -4.58 2.79
N GLU A 69 3.34 -5.27 3.30
CA GLU A 69 3.35 -6.74 3.37
C GLU A 69 2.47 -7.24 4.51
N LYS A 70 2.49 -6.53 5.62
CA LYS A 70 1.65 -6.77 6.78
C LYS A 70 1.22 -5.44 7.36
N SER A 71 -0.03 -5.26 7.67
CA SER A 71 -0.50 -4.07 8.37
C SER A 71 -1.81 -4.35 9.12
N ARG A 72 -1.97 -3.70 10.28
CA ARG A 72 -3.23 -3.67 11.02
C ARG A 72 -4.09 -2.45 10.67
N ALA A 73 -3.54 -1.51 9.91
CA ALA A 73 -4.20 -0.24 9.60
C ALA A 73 -4.67 -0.16 8.15
N VAL A 74 -3.95 -0.80 7.23
CA VAL A 74 -4.25 -0.73 5.80
C VAL A 74 -4.25 -2.13 5.19
N LYS A 75 -4.97 -2.27 4.09
CA LYS A 75 -5.06 -3.52 3.32
C LYS A 75 -3.66 -3.96 2.87
N GLU A 76 -3.34 -5.24 3.07
CA GLU A 76 -2.09 -5.85 2.61
C GLU A 76 -1.94 -5.70 1.10
N ARG A 77 -0.69 -5.67 0.64
CA ARG A 77 -0.27 -5.40 -0.74
C ARG A 77 -0.62 -4.01 -1.28
N SER A 78 -1.13 -3.11 -0.43
CA SER A 78 -1.27 -1.69 -0.80
C SER A 78 0.08 -1.09 -1.13
N LYS A 79 0.13 -0.27 -2.20
CA LYS A 79 1.36 0.34 -2.71
C LYS A 79 1.28 1.85 -2.55
N PHE A 80 2.34 2.42 -2.01
CA PHE A 80 2.47 3.86 -1.78
C PHE A 80 3.74 4.34 -2.47
N PRO A 81 3.64 4.95 -3.66
CA PRO A 81 4.81 5.53 -4.34
C PRO A 81 5.22 6.84 -3.67
N LEU A 82 6.53 7.03 -3.53
CA LEU A 82 7.15 8.21 -2.97
C LEU A 82 8.29 8.66 -3.88
N ILE A 83 8.17 9.85 -4.45
CA ILE A 83 9.19 10.44 -5.32
C ILE A 83 10.03 11.41 -4.48
N VAL A 84 11.35 11.23 -4.55
CA VAL A 84 12.32 12.10 -3.89
C VAL A 84 13.29 12.61 -4.94
N THR A 85 13.27 13.91 -5.17
CA THR A 85 14.20 14.58 -6.11
C THR A 85 15.37 15.20 -5.35
N PHE A 86 16.52 15.29 -6.00
CA PHE A 86 17.72 15.89 -5.40
C PHE A 86 17.55 17.39 -5.11
N GLU A 87 16.79 18.08 -5.94
CA GLU A 87 16.60 19.54 -5.80
C GLU A 87 15.51 19.91 -4.78
N LYS A 88 14.38 19.20 -4.83
CA LYS A 88 13.16 19.59 -4.06
C LYS A 88 12.83 18.66 -2.92
N GLY A 89 13.61 17.58 -2.74
CA GLY A 89 13.34 16.58 -1.72
C GLY A 89 12.08 15.76 -2.02
N ILE A 90 11.29 15.46 -1.00
CA ILE A 90 10.08 14.64 -1.10
C ILE A 90 8.99 15.39 -1.87
N ASN A 91 8.47 14.76 -2.94
CA ASN A 91 7.32 15.29 -3.66
C ASN A 91 6.05 15.03 -2.84
N LYS A 92 5.40 16.11 -2.40
CA LYS A 92 4.18 16.11 -1.57
C LYS A 92 3.02 15.34 -2.21
N TYR A 93 2.94 15.33 -3.53
CA TYR A 93 1.83 14.73 -4.28
C TYR A 93 2.18 13.39 -4.91
N SER A 94 3.22 12.72 -4.41
CA SER A 94 3.64 11.41 -4.90
C SER A 94 2.50 10.40 -4.84
N GLY A 95 2.17 9.78 -5.99
CA GLY A 95 1.12 8.75 -6.09
C GLY A 95 -0.31 9.26 -6.02
N MET A 96 -0.51 10.55 -5.74
CA MET A 96 -1.86 11.11 -5.64
C MET A 96 -2.58 11.14 -6.98
N LEU A 97 -1.83 11.34 -8.09
CA LEU A 97 -2.43 11.40 -9.42
C LEU A 97 -3.05 10.05 -9.83
N GLU A 98 -2.33 8.97 -9.59
CA GLU A 98 -2.80 7.61 -9.83
C GLU A 98 -3.98 7.28 -8.90
N LEU A 99 -3.85 7.57 -7.61
CA LEU A 99 -4.89 7.33 -6.62
C LEU A 99 -6.19 8.07 -6.95
N ALA A 100 -6.12 9.37 -7.20
CA ALA A 100 -7.28 10.18 -7.53
C ALA A 100 -7.94 9.78 -8.87
N THR A 101 -7.13 9.27 -9.82
CA THR A 101 -7.65 8.71 -11.07
C THR A 101 -8.42 7.42 -10.82
N GLU A 102 -7.90 6.53 -10.00
CA GLU A 102 -8.59 5.27 -9.63
C GLU A 102 -9.89 5.52 -8.84
N LEU A 103 -9.91 6.57 -8.02
CA LEU A 103 -11.10 6.96 -7.26
C LEU A 103 -12.11 7.81 -8.07
N GLY A 104 -11.80 8.13 -9.34
CA GLY A 104 -12.69 8.89 -10.22
C GLY A 104 -12.68 10.42 -9.99
N TRP A 105 -11.78 10.95 -9.14
CA TRP A 105 -11.61 12.40 -8.91
C TRP A 105 -10.82 13.09 -10.01
N ILE A 106 -10.09 12.31 -10.79
CA ILE A 106 -9.35 12.79 -11.95
C ILE A 106 -9.65 11.85 -13.11
N VAL A 107 -9.86 12.41 -14.28
CA VAL A 107 -9.99 11.67 -15.53
C VAL A 107 -8.83 11.99 -16.46
N LYS A 108 -8.58 11.08 -17.39
CA LYS A 108 -7.52 11.20 -18.40
C LYS A 108 -8.15 11.28 -19.80
N PRO A 109 -8.64 12.46 -20.25
CA PRO A 109 -9.37 12.59 -21.50
C PRO A 109 -8.52 12.24 -22.72
N LYS A 110 -7.21 12.49 -22.66
CA LYS A 110 -6.21 12.11 -23.66
C LYS A 110 -4.86 11.82 -23.03
N MET A 111 -4.01 11.11 -23.78
CA MET A 111 -2.68 10.74 -23.33
C MET A 111 -1.90 11.97 -22.83
N GLY A 112 -1.41 11.88 -21.58
CA GLY A 112 -0.60 12.94 -20.95
C GLY A 112 -1.36 14.14 -20.41
N PHE A 113 -2.70 14.15 -20.51
CA PHE A 113 -3.55 15.22 -20.00
C PHE A 113 -4.55 14.69 -18.96
N TYR A 114 -4.76 15.46 -17.92
CA TYR A 114 -5.60 15.16 -16.78
C TYR A 114 -6.59 16.30 -16.56
N SER A 115 -7.79 15.96 -16.13
CA SER A 115 -8.85 16.91 -15.77
C SER A 115 -9.45 16.48 -14.44
N ARG A 116 -9.78 17.43 -13.58
CA ARG A 116 -10.42 17.17 -12.30
C ARG A 116 -11.91 16.91 -12.48
N VAL A 117 -12.48 16.12 -11.59
CA VAL A 117 -13.93 15.92 -11.46
C VAL A 117 -14.34 16.50 -10.11
N ILE A 118 -15.00 17.64 -10.12
CA ILE A 118 -15.44 18.34 -8.92
C ILE A 118 -16.97 18.29 -8.86
N ASN A 119 -17.53 17.84 -7.74
CA ASN A 119 -18.97 17.63 -7.58
C ASN A 119 -19.59 16.75 -8.69
N GLY A 120 -18.84 15.75 -9.16
CA GLY A 120 -19.29 14.85 -10.23
C GLY A 120 -19.25 15.45 -11.64
N VAL A 121 -18.74 16.67 -11.80
CA VAL A 121 -18.60 17.32 -13.11
C VAL A 121 -17.14 17.43 -13.49
N GLN A 122 -16.82 16.96 -14.71
CA GLN A 122 -15.48 17.11 -15.26
C GLN A 122 -15.23 18.56 -15.64
N GLU A 123 -14.09 19.12 -15.22
CA GLU A 123 -13.64 20.45 -15.63
C GLU A 123 -13.16 20.43 -17.09
N GLU A 124 -13.34 21.56 -17.78
CA GLU A 124 -12.82 21.73 -19.14
C GLU A 124 -11.31 21.92 -19.17
N GLN A 125 -10.73 22.40 -18.06
CA GLN A 125 -9.30 22.64 -17.95
C GLN A 125 -8.51 21.34 -18.00
N LEU A 126 -7.51 21.31 -18.89
CA LEU A 126 -6.60 20.19 -19.06
C LEU A 126 -5.21 20.50 -18.50
N TRP A 127 -4.70 19.59 -17.68
CA TRP A 127 -3.42 19.69 -17.02
C TRP A 127 -2.46 18.62 -17.53
N ARG A 128 -1.21 18.98 -17.80
CA ARG A 128 -0.18 17.99 -18.06
C ARG A 128 0.32 17.39 -16.75
N ALA A 129 0.79 16.12 -16.78
CA ALA A 129 1.26 15.40 -15.58
C ALA A 129 2.27 16.21 -14.74
N LYS A 130 3.23 16.89 -15.36
CA LYS A 130 4.19 17.75 -14.63
C LYS A 130 3.52 18.99 -13.99
N ALA A 131 2.45 19.49 -14.60
CA ALA A 131 1.72 20.67 -14.12
C ALA A 131 0.75 20.36 -12.98
N THR A 132 0.40 19.09 -12.76
CA THR A 132 -0.47 18.69 -11.63
C THR A 132 0.25 18.71 -10.28
N ASN A 133 1.56 18.93 -10.26
CA ASN A 133 2.36 18.91 -9.02
C ASN A 133 2.39 20.29 -8.32
N VAL A 134 1.24 20.89 -8.18
CA VAL A 134 1.03 22.21 -7.57
C VAL A 134 -0.20 22.21 -6.68
N ALA A 135 -0.21 23.07 -5.65
CA ALA A 135 -1.33 23.18 -4.71
C ALA A 135 -2.64 23.56 -5.41
N GLU A 136 -2.59 24.49 -6.36
CA GLU A 136 -3.75 24.95 -7.14
C GLU A 136 -4.53 23.79 -7.80
N PHE A 137 -3.82 22.75 -8.25
CA PHE A 137 -4.47 21.57 -8.80
C PHE A 137 -5.13 20.71 -7.73
N TRP A 138 -4.51 20.55 -6.55
CA TRP A 138 -4.93 19.60 -5.53
C TRP A 138 -5.88 20.17 -4.48
N ASP A 139 -5.79 21.46 -4.18
CA ASP A 139 -6.60 22.09 -3.12
C ASP A 139 -8.11 21.88 -3.29
N PRO A 140 -8.71 21.97 -4.50
CA PRO A 140 -10.13 21.69 -4.67
C PRO A 140 -10.53 20.24 -4.36
N ILE A 141 -9.60 19.28 -4.62
CA ILE A 141 -9.83 17.86 -4.33
C ILE A 141 -9.64 17.58 -2.83
N PHE A 142 -8.58 18.11 -2.22
CA PHE A 142 -8.26 17.85 -0.82
C PHE A 142 -9.19 18.56 0.17
N ASN A 143 -9.81 19.64 -0.24
CA ASN A 143 -10.80 20.35 0.58
C ASN A 143 -12.18 19.67 0.57
N ASP A 144 -12.41 18.71 -0.31
CA ASP A 144 -13.62 17.91 -0.31
C ASP A 144 -13.49 16.74 0.68
N PRO A 145 -14.31 16.68 1.74
CA PRO A 145 -14.23 15.62 2.74
C PRO A 145 -14.50 14.23 2.16
N LYS A 146 -15.23 14.13 1.07
CA LYS A 146 -15.52 12.87 0.39
C LYS A 146 -14.26 12.24 -0.17
N PHE A 147 -13.27 13.02 -0.61
CA PHE A 147 -12.00 12.47 -1.10
C PHE A 147 -11.26 11.70 0.01
N ASP A 148 -11.25 12.23 1.23
CA ASP A 148 -10.64 11.57 2.39
C ASP A 148 -11.39 10.26 2.75
N GLU A 149 -12.72 10.27 2.66
CA GLU A 149 -13.55 9.08 2.87
C GLU A 149 -13.28 8.01 1.82
N ASP A 150 -13.21 8.36 0.54
CA ASP A 150 -12.90 7.44 -0.56
C ASP A 150 -11.48 6.85 -0.41
N CYS A 151 -10.50 7.67 -0.04
CA CYS A 151 -9.15 7.20 0.26
C CYS A 151 -9.13 6.20 1.44
N LYS A 152 -9.84 6.50 2.52
CA LYS A 152 -9.96 5.61 3.68
C LYS A 152 -10.67 4.32 3.30
N ALA A 153 -11.75 4.38 2.53
CA ALA A 153 -12.49 3.21 2.08
C ALA A 153 -11.60 2.28 1.23
N LYS A 154 -10.77 2.84 0.35
CA LYS A 154 -9.85 2.05 -0.50
C LYS A 154 -8.82 1.28 0.30
N TYR A 155 -8.24 1.88 1.33
CA TYR A 155 -7.13 1.29 2.08
C TYR A 155 -7.55 0.64 3.39
N ARG A 156 -8.78 0.86 3.83
CA ARG A 156 -9.28 0.32 5.10
C ARG A 156 -9.37 -1.20 5.03
N LEU A 157 -8.90 -1.85 6.09
CA LEU A 157 -9.27 -3.24 6.35
C LEU A 157 -10.78 -3.26 6.61
N SER A 158 -11.50 -4.19 5.97
CA SER A 158 -12.89 -4.41 6.30
C SER A 158 -12.95 -4.73 7.80
N SER A 159 -13.58 -3.87 8.56
CA SER A 159 -13.85 -4.15 9.97
C SER A 159 -14.88 -5.28 9.95
N GLY A 160 -14.44 -6.53 10.09
CA GLY A 160 -15.24 -7.74 10.16
C GLY A 160 -16.75 -7.51 10.20
N ALA A 161 -17.33 -7.09 9.07
CA ALA A 161 -18.77 -7.22 8.89
C ALA A 161 -19.03 -8.70 9.13
N LYS A 162 -19.86 -9.03 10.12
CA LYS A 162 -20.29 -10.40 10.33
C LYS A 162 -20.73 -10.89 8.97
N ILE A 163 -20.11 -11.96 8.49
CA ILE A 163 -20.60 -12.69 7.35
C ILE A 163 -22.00 -13.09 7.75
N THR A 164 -23.01 -12.42 7.21
CA THR A 164 -24.40 -12.80 7.39
C THR A 164 -24.67 -13.98 6.46
N GLU A 165 -25.58 -14.86 6.83
CA GLU A 165 -25.93 -16.02 6.00
C GLU A 165 -26.29 -15.60 4.57
N ASP A 166 -26.93 -14.43 4.40
CA ASP A 166 -27.27 -13.83 3.10
C ASP A 166 -26.03 -13.52 2.23
N SER A 167 -24.90 -13.10 2.82
CA SER A 167 -23.68 -12.82 2.07
C SER A 167 -22.92 -14.08 1.62
N ILE A 168 -23.21 -15.21 2.25
CA ILE A 168 -22.67 -16.52 1.83
C ILE A 168 -23.47 -17.05 0.64
N GLU A 169 -24.78 -16.84 0.62
CA GLU A 169 -25.64 -17.29 -0.47
C GLU A 169 -25.33 -16.56 -1.77
N GLU A 170 -25.09 -15.24 -1.74
CA GLU A 170 -24.66 -14.45 -2.93
C GLU A 170 -23.32 -14.91 -3.49
N GLU A 171 -22.37 -15.32 -2.65
CA GLU A 171 -21.05 -15.81 -3.08
C GLU A 171 -21.15 -17.22 -3.72
N TYR A 172 -22.02 -18.08 -3.19
CA TYR A 172 -22.27 -19.41 -3.76
C TYR A 172 -23.09 -19.36 -5.06
N GLU A 173 -24.01 -18.43 -5.22
CA GLU A 173 -24.75 -18.27 -6.49
C GLU A 173 -23.85 -17.74 -7.61
N SER A 174 -22.89 -16.84 -7.31
CA SER A 174 -21.94 -16.34 -8.30
C SER A 174 -20.94 -17.39 -8.79
N ASP A 175 -20.61 -18.38 -7.97
CA ASP A 175 -19.71 -19.48 -8.33
C ASP A 175 -20.41 -20.60 -9.10
N LEU A 176 -21.73 -20.71 -9.00
CA LEU A 176 -22.51 -21.71 -9.72
C LEU A 176 -22.80 -21.33 -11.21
N ASP A 177 -22.77 -20.05 -11.54
CA ASP A 177 -22.92 -19.56 -12.91
C ASP A 177 -21.69 -19.79 -13.80
N TYR A 178 -20.59 -20.34 -13.27
CA TYR A 178 -19.35 -20.62 -13.98
C TYR A 178 -19.11 -22.12 -14.22
N VAL A 179 -20.16 -22.90 -14.43
CA VAL A 179 -20.03 -24.25 -14.97
C VAL A 179 -20.24 -24.17 -16.47
N ASP A 180 -19.11 -24.06 -17.17
CA ASP A 180 -19.01 -24.08 -18.63
C ASP A 180 -19.49 -25.40 -19.19
N ASP A 181 -20.55 -25.32 -20.03
CA ASP A 181 -21.02 -26.39 -20.91
C ASP A 181 -20.04 -26.56 -22.09
N THR A 182 -18.87 -27.18 -21.85
CA THR A 182 -18.05 -27.67 -22.96
C THR A 182 -17.52 -29.07 -22.64
N ASP A 183 -18.37 -30.08 -22.92
CA ASP A 183 -17.91 -31.38 -23.31
C ASP A 183 -19.04 -32.12 -24.08
N TYR A 184 -19.00 -31.97 -25.39
CA TYR A 184 -19.37 -33.02 -26.38
C TYR A 184 -18.66 -32.71 -27.68
#